data_b1d8b2c3f691474132f11872671c986e
#
_entry.id   b1d8b2c3f691474132f11872671c986e
#
_cell.length_a   1.000
_cell.length_b   1.000
_cell.length_c   1.000
_cell.angle_alpha   90.00
_cell.angle_beta   90.00
_cell.angle_gamma   90.00
#
_symmetry.space_group_name_H-M   'P 1'
#
loop_
_entity.id
_entity.type
_entity.pdbx_description
1 polymer ?
#
loop_
_entity_poly.entity_id
_entity_poly.type
_entity_poly.pdbx_seq_one_letter_code
_entity_poly.pdbx_strand_id
1 'polypeptide(L)'
;AQETIEMRTAKDSSGQSRGFESVEDWLKVPGMDYTLYARIKPLVTLDLIGVGTGRVNAMAAPRDVLIVLTGGNVEQASRIASDRDAGRVGIDTTMLNASDVEAASTSRFLISARVPASANTQLLITQTVDTTAVKRDGLPWRIFGVERRFVSTRPERLS
;
A
#
# COMPACT_ATOMS: atom_id res chain seq x y z
N ALA A 1 1.31 14.83 -11.92
CA ALA A 1 2.54 14.44 -11.19
C ALA A 1 3.18 15.64 -10.50
N GLN A 2 3.46 16.73 -11.22
CA GLN A 2 4.10 17.93 -10.66
C GLN A 2 3.30 18.52 -9.49
N GLU A 3 2.01 18.69 -9.64
CA GLU A 3 1.10 19.23 -8.62
C GLU A 3 1.05 18.38 -7.34
N THR A 4 1.18 17.07 -7.48
CA THR A 4 1.27 16.15 -6.33
C THR A 4 2.56 16.39 -5.53
N ILE A 5 3.67 16.65 -6.23
CA ILE A 5 4.96 16.95 -5.59
C ILE A 5 4.88 18.29 -4.87
N GLU A 6 4.31 19.30 -5.52
CA GLU A 6 4.11 20.62 -4.94
C GLU A 6 3.26 20.57 -3.67
N MET A 7 2.13 19.84 -3.72
CA MET A 7 1.26 19.67 -2.56
C MET A 7 1.94 18.93 -1.41
N ARG A 8 2.76 17.90 -1.72
CA ARG A 8 3.53 17.16 -0.71
C ARG A 8 4.59 18.03 -0.02
N THR A 9 5.17 18.98 -0.75
CA THR A 9 6.26 19.84 -0.27
C THR A 9 5.78 21.21 0.19
N ALA A 10 4.48 21.52 0.04
CA ALA A 10 3.91 22.78 0.49
C ALA A 10 4.12 22.97 2.00
N LYS A 11 4.55 24.16 2.38
CA LYS A 11 4.73 24.55 3.77
C LYS A 11 3.56 25.43 4.22
N ASP A 12 3.18 25.27 5.47
CA ASP A 12 2.22 26.16 6.10
C ASP A 12 2.87 27.47 6.55
N SER A 13 2.08 28.37 7.16
CA SER A 13 2.55 29.65 7.69
C SER A 13 3.61 29.52 8.80
N SER A 14 3.75 28.34 9.40
CA SER A 14 4.76 28.02 10.42
C SER A 14 6.02 27.40 9.82
N GLY A 15 6.05 27.17 8.49
CA GLY A 15 7.17 26.54 7.78
C GLY A 15 7.18 25.00 7.90
N GLN A 16 6.15 24.41 8.50
CA GLN A 16 6.00 22.95 8.54
C GLN A 16 5.41 22.43 7.22
N SER A 17 5.88 21.25 6.79
CA SER A 17 5.31 20.60 5.61
C SER A 17 3.86 20.22 5.90
N ARG A 18 2.94 20.71 5.08
CA ARG A 18 1.54 20.32 5.16
C ARG A 18 1.31 18.90 4.70
N GLY A 19 2.11 18.40 3.76
CA GLY A 19 2.00 17.04 3.26
C GLY A 19 0.57 16.54 3.04
N PHE A 20 0.46 15.24 2.87
CA PHE A 20 -0.84 14.56 2.89
C PHE A 20 -1.08 14.00 4.30
N GLU A 21 -2.21 14.29 4.91
CA GLU A 21 -2.60 13.76 6.22
C GLU A 21 -3.40 12.45 6.07
N SER A 22 -4.05 12.29 4.92
CA SER A 22 -4.81 11.09 4.56
C SER A 22 -4.63 10.75 3.09
N VAL A 23 -4.92 9.51 2.71
CA VAL A 23 -4.92 9.10 1.29
C VAL A 23 -5.98 9.87 0.51
N GLU A 24 -7.05 10.27 1.16
CA GLU A 24 -8.15 11.06 0.62
C GLU A 24 -7.72 12.49 0.21
N ASP A 25 -6.63 13.00 0.78
CA ASP A 25 -6.09 14.32 0.40
C ASP A 25 -5.61 14.38 -1.06
N TRP A 26 -5.42 13.23 -1.69
CA TRP A 26 -5.15 13.16 -3.13
C TRP A 26 -6.29 13.74 -3.97
N LEU A 27 -7.53 13.71 -3.47
CA LEU A 27 -8.66 14.35 -4.13
C LEU A 27 -8.57 15.88 -4.16
N LYS A 28 -7.68 16.48 -3.36
CA LYS A 28 -7.40 17.91 -3.36
C LYS A 28 -6.39 18.31 -4.45
N VAL A 29 -5.71 17.32 -5.07
CA VAL A 29 -4.73 17.59 -6.12
C VAL A 29 -5.46 18.01 -7.40
N PRO A 30 -5.12 19.15 -8.02
CA PRO A 30 -5.71 19.56 -9.28
C PRO A 30 -5.61 18.48 -10.36
N GLY A 31 -6.68 18.23 -11.07
CA GLY A 31 -6.75 17.17 -12.08
C GLY A 31 -6.97 15.75 -11.54
N MET A 32 -7.10 15.57 -10.22
CA MET A 32 -7.50 14.32 -9.63
C MET A 32 -9.02 14.21 -9.58
N ASP A 33 -9.58 13.28 -10.34
CA ASP A 33 -10.98 12.89 -10.22
C ASP A 33 -11.15 11.64 -9.36
N TYR A 34 -12.39 11.33 -9.00
CA TYR A 34 -12.68 10.16 -8.17
C TYR A 34 -12.35 8.84 -8.87
N THR A 35 -12.47 8.77 -10.18
CA THR A 35 -12.16 7.57 -10.98
C THR A 35 -10.66 7.26 -10.92
N LEU A 36 -9.83 8.26 -11.14
CA LEU A 36 -8.39 8.14 -11.04
C LEU A 36 -7.97 7.83 -9.59
N TYR A 37 -8.54 8.54 -8.62
CA TYR A 37 -8.29 8.29 -7.21
C TYR A 37 -8.61 6.84 -6.82
N ALA A 38 -9.76 6.31 -7.21
CA ALA A 38 -10.15 4.93 -6.90
C ALA A 38 -9.18 3.88 -7.47
N ARG A 39 -8.56 4.18 -8.61
CA ARG A 39 -7.54 3.31 -9.24
C ARG A 39 -6.21 3.34 -8.51
N ILE A 40 -5.79 4.50 -8.01
CA ILE A 40 -4.48 4.65 -7.34
C ILE A 40 -4.55 4.39 -5.84
N LYS A 41 -5.72 4.57 -5.20
CA LYS A 41 -5.89 4.36 -3.75
C LYS A 41 -5.29 3.04 -3.23
N PRO A 42 -5.45 1.88 -3.90
CA PRO A 42 -4.86 0.63 -3.43
C PRO A 42 -3.33 0.55 -3.60
N LEU A 43 -2.73 1.47 -4.33
CA LEU A 43 -1.29 1.50 -4.64
C LEU A 43 -0.51 2.49 -3.76
N VAL A 44 -1.20 3.30 -2.97
CA VAL A 44 -0.59 4.33 -2.15
C VAL A 44 -0.91 4.12 -0.68
N THR A 45 0.01 4.52 0.16
CA THR A 45 -0.16 4.51 1.62
C THR A 45 0.50 5.73 2.21
N LEU A 46 0.01 6.15 3.38
CA LEU A 46 0.67 7.15 4.20
C LEU A 46 1.20 6.48 5.45
N ASP A 47 2.47 6.68 5.74
CA ASP A 47 3.04 6.30 7.01
C ASP A 47 2.84 7.44 8.02
N LEU A 48 1.73 7.38 8.74
CA LEU A 48 1.35 8.41 9.72
C LEU A 48 2.15 8.35 11.03
N ILE A 49 2.95 7.32 11.27
CA ILE A 49 3.51 7.07 12.61
C ILE A 49 5.03 6.92 12.58
N GLY A 50 5.69 7.31 11.56
CA GLY A 50 7.09 7.05 11.66
C GLY A 50 7.97 7.73 10.69
N VAL A 51 9.20 7.55 10.94
CA VAL A 51 10.32 7.91 10.12
C VAL A 51 10.29 7.07 8.84
N GLY A 52 9.18 7.13 8.11
CA GLY A 52 9.05 6.46 6.84
C GLY A 52 10.15 6.96 5.92
N THR A 53 11.00 6.06 5.47
CA THR A 53 12.07 6.40 4.52
C THR A 53 11.53 6.82 3.16
N GLY A 54 10.20 6.71 2.96
CA GLY A 54 9.54 6.85 1.66
C GLY A 54 9.86 5.71 0.70
N ARG A 55 10.56 4.68 1.19
CA ARG A 55 10.92 3.50 0.41
C ARG A 55 9.86 2.42 0.51
N VAL A 56 9.74 1.63 -0.52
CA VAL A 56 8.77 0.55 -0.62
C VAL A 56 9.44 -0.78 -0.27
N ASN A 57 8.83 -1.56 0.60
CA ASN A 57 9.25 -2.93 0.80
C ASN A 57 8.82 -3.79 -0.39
N ALA A 58 9.77 -4.12 -1.27
CA ALA A 58 9.51 -4.91 -2.48
C ALA A 58 8.93 -6.30 -2.17
N MET A 59 9.25 -6.85 -0.99
CA MET A 59 8.76 -8.17 -0.56
C MET A 59 7.30 -8.14 -0.05
N ALA A 60 6.73 -6.95 0.14
CA ALA A 60 5.33 -6.76 0.54
C ALA A 60 4.51 -6.00 -0.50
N ALA A 61 5.16 -5.39 -1.49
CA ALA A 61 4.50 -4.54 -2.48
C ALA A 61 3.53 -5.33 -3.37
N PRO A 62 2.31 -4.83 -3.64
CA PRO A 62 1.45 -5.38 -4.67
C PRO A 62 2.14 -5.41 -6.04
N ARG A 63 1.72 -6.35 -6.91
CA ARG A 63 2.30 -6.47 -8.25
C ARG A 63 2.28 -5.15 -9.04
N ASP A 64 1.21 -4.38 -8.95
CA ASP A 64 1.08 -3.11 -9.67
C ASP A 64 2.06 -2.05 -9.17
N VAL A 65 2.40 -2.07 -7.88
CA VAL A 65 3.47 -1.23 -7.32
C VAL A 65 4.83 -1.71 -7.84
N LEU A 66 5.05 -3.04 -7.92
CA LEU A 66 6.27 -3.58 -8.52
C LEU A 66 6.43 -3.18 -10.00
N ILE A 67 5.33 -3.08 -10.78
CA ILE A 67 5.37 -2.57 -12.16
C ILE A 67 5.92 -1.14 -12.19
N VAL A 68 5.49 -0.28 -11.26
CA VAL A 68 6.02 1.09 -11.16
C VAL A 68 7.50 1.07 -10.80
N LEU A 69 7.89 0.27 -9.81
CA LEU A 69 9.28 0.16 -9.34
C LEU A 69 10.24 -0.43 -10.38
N THR A 70 9.73 -1.24 -11.32
CA THR A 70 10.50 -1.78 -12.44
C THR A 70 10.46 -0.89 -13.69
N GLY A 71 10.00 0.36 -13.56
CA GLY A 71 9.90 1.30 -14.69
C GLY A 71 8.88 0.89 -15.75
N GLY A 72 7.84 0.14 -15.38
CA GLY A 72 6.79 -0.33 -16.27
C GLY A 72 7.01 -1.76 -16.80
N ASN A 73 8.05 -2.45 -16.39
CA ASN A 73 8.34 -3.82 -16.85
C ASN A 73 7.41 -4.83 -16.15
N VAL A 74 6.31 -5.16 -16.84
CA VAL A 74 5.26 -6.05 -16.33
C VAL A 74 5.76 -7.48 -16.12
N GLU A 75 6.62 -7.98 -16.99
CA GLU A 75 7.15 -9.35 -16.91
C GLU A 75 8.01 -9.51 -15.64
N GLN A 76 8.92 -8.58 -15.43
CA GLN A 76 9.79 -8.60 -14.27
C GLN A 76 9.05 -8.41 -12.95
N ALA A 77 8.10 -7.48 -12.89
CA ALA A 77 7.23 -7.30 -11.75
C ALA A 77 6.46 -8.58 -11.41
N SER A 78 5.97 -9.28 -12.46
CA SER A 78 5.25 -10.54 -12.30
C SER A 78 6.16 -11.66 -11.81
N ARG A 79 7.41 -11.72 -12.28
CA ARG A 79 8.40 -12.69 -11.80
C ARG A 79 8.70 -12.48 -10.32
N ILE A 80 9.02 -11.24 -9.91
CA ILE A 80 9.27 -10.90 -8.50
C ILE A 80 8.08 -11.29 -7.62
N ALA A 81 6.86 -10.92 -8.02
CA ALA A 81 5.65 -11.26 -7.29
C ALA A 81 5.44 -12.78 -7.17
N SER A 82 5.59 -13.50 -8.28
CA SER A 82 5.41 -14.96 -8.32
C SER A 82 6.46 -15.69 -7.47
N ASP A 83 7.72 -15.30 -7.54
CA ASP A 83 8.80 -15.91 -6.77
C ASP A 83 8.62 -15.67 -5.27
N ARG A 84 8.19 -14.46 -4.89
CA ARG A 84 7.84 -14.12 -3.52
C ARG A 84 6.66 -14.96 -3.01
N ASP A 85 5.59 -15.02 -3.78
CA ASP A 85 4.35 -15.70 -3.38
C ASP A 85 4.56 -17.23 -3.32
N ALA A 86 5.54 -17.74 -4.07
CA ALA A 86 6.04 -19.13 -3.98
C ALA A 86 7.03 -19.35 -2.82
N GLY A 87 7.35 -18.33 -2.04
CA GLY A 87 8.29 -18.43 -0.91
C GLY A 87 9.74 -18.69 -1.33
N ARG A 88 10.14 -18.32 -2.54
CA ARG A 88 11.52 -18.50 -3.02
C ARG A 88 12.48 -17.61 -2.25
N VAL A 89 13.64 -18.17 -1.94
CA VAL A 89 14.74 -17.44 -1.31
C VAL A 89 15.65 -16.83 -2.40
N GLY A 90 16.21 -15.65 -2.14
CA GLY A 90 17.16 -15.02 -3.05
C GLY A 90 16.49 -14.42 -4.31
N ILE A 91 15.31 -13.84 -4.15
CA ILE A 91 14.61 -13.18 -5.25
C ILE A 91 15.47 -12.05 -5.81
N ASP A 92 15.68 -12.06 -7.13
CA ASP A 92 16.43 -11.02 -7.83
C ASP A 92 15.64 -9.71 -7.88
N THR A 93 16.11 -8.74 -7.12
CA THR A 93 15.58 -7.38 -7.04
C THR A 93 16.54 -6.33 -7.62
N THR A 94 17.60 -6.74 -8.31
CA THR A 94 18.66 -5.84 -8.82
C THR A 94 18.15 -4.80 -9.82
N MET A 95 17.02 -5.08 -10.46
CA MET A 95 16.38 -4.15 -11.40
C MET A 95 15.52 -3.09 -10.72
N LEU A 96 15.27 -3.23 -9.41
CA LEU A 96 14.59 -2.20 -8.65
C LEU A 96 15.58 -1.10 -8.26
N ASN A 97 15.14 0.15 -8.37
CA ASN A 97 15.97 1.25 -7.95
C ASN A 97 16.18 1.21 -6.43
N ALA A 98 17.42 1.04 -5.99
CA ALA A 98 17.77 0.94 -4.58
C ALA A 98 17.40 2.18 -3.75
N SER A 99 17.18 3.34 -4.38
CA SER A 99 16.67 4.54 -3.70
C SER A 99 15.20 4.43 -3.31
N ASP A 100 14.42 3.63 -4.03
CA ASP A 100 12.97 3.56 -3.92
C ASP A 100 12.51 2.33 -3.15
N VAL A 101 13.41 1.37 -2.89
CA VAL A 101 13.08 0.13 -2.21
C VAL A 101 13.89 -0.06 -0.93
N GLU A 102 13.31 -0.76 0.01
CA GLU A 102 13.99 -1.24 1.20
C GLU A 102 13.79 -2.75 1.36
N ALA A 103 14.80 -3.42 1.88
CA ALA A 103 14.75 -4.85 2.21
C ALA A 103 14.47 -5.10 3.69
N ALA A 104 14.15 -4.07 4.45
CA ALA A 104 13.90 -4.19 5.88
C ALA A 104 12.64 -5.01 6.14
N SER A 105 12.72 -5.90 7.11
CA SER A 105 11.53 -6.54 7.67
C SER A 105 10.66 -5.48 8.32
N THR A 106 9.40 -5.39 7.92
CA THR A 106 8.44 -4.49 8.55
C THR A 106 7.81 -5.14 9.77
N SER A 107 7.56 -4.36 10.80
CA SER A 107 6.69 -4.76 11.90
C SER A 107 5.20 -4.58 11.60
N ARG A 108 4.87 -3.94 10.46
CA ARG A 108 3.50 -3.66 10.06
C ARG A 108 3.03 -4.63 9.00
N PHE A 109 1.83 -5.15 9.22
CA PHE A 109 1.19 -6.13 8.37
C PHE A 109 -0.21 -5.67 8.01
N LEU A 110 -0.59 -5.89 6.75
CA LEU A 110 -1.96 -5.82 6.31
C LEU A 110 -2.52 -7.24 6.26
N ILE A 111 -3.42 -7.55 7.18
CA ILE A 111 -4.03 -8.88 7.30
C ILE A 111 -5.42 -8.81 6.68
N SER A 112 -5.67 -9.65 5.69
CA SER A 112 -6.98 -9.73 5.04
C SER A 112 -7.59 -11.12 5.22
N ALA A 113 -8.85 -11.14 5.66
CA ALA A 113 -9.65 -12.35 5.75
C ALA A 113 -10.88 -12.24 4.86
N ARG A 114 -11.20 -13.31 4.15
CA ARG A 114 -12.41 -13.43 3.33
C ARG A 114 -13.35 -14.44 3.97
N VAL A 115 -14.55 -14.00 4.27
CA VAL A 115 -15.59 -14.82 4.89
C VAL A 115 -16.79 -14.90 3.94
N PRO A 116 -17.30 -16.07 3.57
CA PRO A 116 -18.53 -16.20 2.81
C PRO A 116 -19.68 -15.49 3.54
N ALA A 117 -20.38 -14.59 2.86
CA ALA A 117 -21.56 -13.90 3.38
C ALA A 117 -22.84 -14.37 2.71
N SER A 118 -22.77 -14.76 1.43
CA SER A 118 -23.85 -15.40 0.67
C SER A 118 -23.26 -16.20 -0.49
N ALA A 119 -24.12 -16.80 -1.33
CA ALA A 119 -23.70 -17.62 -2.47
C ALA A 119 -22.76 -16.86 -3.45
N ASN A 120 -22.93 -15.53 -3.58
CA ASN A 120 -22.18 -14.72 -4.55
C ASN A 120 -21.45 -13.53 -3.91
N THR A 121 -21.35 -13.50 -2.57
CA THR A 121 -20.78 -12.36 -1.86
C THR A 121 -19.89 -12.85 -0.72
N GLN A 122 -18.74 -12.24 -0.58
CA GLN A 122 -17.85 -12.43 0.54
C GLN A 122 -17.70 -11.12 1.31
N LEU A 123 -17.55 -11.21 2.61
CA LEU A 123 -17.08 -10.11 3.45
C LEU A 123 -15.55 -10.16 3.47
N LEU A 124 -14.92 -9.12 2.97
CA LEU A 124 -13.48 -8.89 3.11
C LEU A 124 -13.26 -8.00 4.34
N ILE A 125 -12.52 -8.52 5.29
CA ILE A 125 -12.06 -7.79 6.47
C ILE A 125 -10.57 -7.57 6.31
N THR A 126 -10.13 -6.33 6.38
CA THR A 126 -8.71 -5.96 6.31
C THR A 126 -8.32 -5.22 7.58
N GLN A 127 -7.23 -5.64 8.20
CA GLN A 127 -6.69 -5.02 9.42
C GLN A 127 -5.23 -4.62 9.20
N THR A 128 -4.89 -3.41 9.62
CA THR A 128 -3.50 -2.97 9.73
C THR A 128 -3.01 -3.25 11.14
N VAL A 129 -1.98 -4.09 11.26
CA VAL A 129 -1.44 -4.57 12.53
C VAL A 129 0.04 -4.19 12.62
N ASP A 130 0.46 -3.64 13.75
CA ASP A 130 1.87 -3.43 14.09
C ASP A 130 2.26 -4.40 15.20
N THR A 131 3.32 -5.17 14.96
CA THR A 131 3.86 -6.14 15.91
C THR A 131 5.01 -5.56 16.75
N THR A 132 5.29 -4.28 16.62
CA THR A 132 6.21 -3.60 17.54
C THR A 132 5.59 -3.59 18.94
N ALA A 133 6.15 -4.41 19.82
CA ALA A 133 5.62 -4.59 21.16
C ALA A 133 5.61 -3.27 21.94
N VAL A 134 4.42 -2.74 22.20
CA VAL A 134 4.24 -1.63 23.13
C VAL A 134 3.76 -2.23 24.44
N LYS A 135 4.61 -2.18 25.46
CA LYS A 135 4.40 -2.79 26.78
C LYS A 135 3.14 -2.32 27.55
N ARG A 136 2.36 -1.38 27.01
CA ARG A 136 1.25 -0.74 27.74
C ARG A 136 0.01 -1.60 27.91
N ASP A 137 -0.33 -2.44 26.92
CA ASP A 137 -1.66 -3.09 26.88
C ASP A 137 -1.59 -4.62 27.00
N GLY A 138 -0.40 -5.19 27.24
CA GLY A 138 -0.22 -6.64 27.37
C GLY A 138 -0.44 -7.43 26.06
N LEU A 139 -0.80 -6.77 24.98
CA LEU A 139 -0.96 -7.39 23.66
C LEU A 139 0.36 -7.30 22.88
N PRO A 140 0.77 -8.38 22.20
CA PRO A 140 1.98 -8.40 21.39
C PRO A 140 1.85 -7.65 20.06
N TRP A 141 0.68 -7.08 19.77
CA TRP A 141 0.41 -6.31 18.56
C TRP A 141 -0.57 -5.16 18.84
N ARG A 142 -0.59 -4.21 17.91
CA ARG A 142 -1.52 -3.07 17.90
C ARG A 142 -2.30 -3.05 16.58
N ILE A 143 -3.61 -2.85 16.64
CA ILE A 143 -4.47 -2.67 15.47
C ILE A 143 -4.65 -1.17 15.23
N PHE A 144 -4.30 -0.68 14.03
CA PHE A 144 -4.45 0.73 13.64
C PHE A 144 -5.68 1.02 12.82
N GLY A 145 -6.19 0.04 12.10
CA GLY A 145 -7.36 0.22 11.28
C GLY A 145 -8.03 -1.11 10.96
N VAL A 146 -9.35 -1.05 10.80
CA VAL A 146 -10.17 -2.17 10.36
C VAL A 146 -11.07 -1.68 9.24
N GLU A 147 -10.92 -2.25 8.07
CA GLU A 147 -11.81 -2.02 6.94
C GLU A 147 -12.67 -3.26 6.69
N ARG A 148 -13.94 -3.04 6.40
CA ARG A 148 -14.88 -4.10 6.03
C ARG A 148 -15.61 -3.74 4.77
N ARG A 149 -15.62 -4.64 3.78
CA ARG A 149 -16.36 -4.43 2.55
C ARG A 149 -16.91 -5.75 2.00
N PHE A 150 -18.04 -5.68 1.36
CA PHE A 150 -18.56 -6.81 0.61
C PHE A 150 -17.95 -6.83 -0.79
N VAL A 151 -17.50 -7.99 -1.21
CA VAL A 151 -16.92 -8.22 -2.54
C VAL A 151 -17.71 -9.33 -3.25
N SER A 152 -17.99 -9.14 -4.53
CA SER A 152 -18.62 -10.16 -5.35
C SER A 152 -17.65 -11.30 -5.63
N THR A 153 -18.12 -12.55 -5.53
CA THR A 153 -17.38 -13.73 -5.97
C THR A 153 -17.55 -14.00 -7.47
N ARG A 154 -18.49 -13.30 -8.11
CA ARG A 154 -18.74 -13.46 -9.53
C ARG A 154 -17.69 -12.67 -10.32
N PRO A 155 -16.95 -13.28 -11.25
CA PRO A 155 -16.05 -12.51 -12.10
C PRO A 155 -16.88 -11.49 -12.89
N GLU A 156 -16.47 -10.23 -12.87
CA GLU A 156 -17.03 -9.21 -13.74
C GLU A 156 -16.84 -9.69 -15.19
N ARG A 157 -17.93 -9.96 -15.89
CA ARG A 157 -17.86 -10.14 -17.34
C ARG A 157 -17.58 -8.76 -17.91
N LEU A 158 -16.35 -8.56 -18.35
CA LEU A 158 -16.02 -7.43 -19.21
C LEU A 158 -16.86 -7.53 -20.47
N SER A 159 -17.83 -6.67 -20.59
CA SER A 159 -18.63 -6.45 -21.81
C SER A 159 -17.92 -5.45 -22.71
#